data_94d5cbc340d0af973fdd757e968ad746
#
_entry.id   94d5cbc340d0af973fdd757e968ad746
#
_cell.length_a   1.000
_cell.length_b   1.000
_cell.length_c   1.000
_cell.angle_alpha   90.00
_cell.angle_beta   90.00
_cell.angle_gamma   90.00
#
_symmetry.space_group_name_H-M   'P 1'
#
loop_
_entity.id
_entity.type
_entity.pdbx_description
1 polymer ?
#
loop_
_entity_poly.entity_id
_entity_poly.type
_entity_poly.pdbx_seq_one_letter_code
_entity_poly.pdbx_strand_id
1 'polypeptide(L)' 'MYYYQRLKDIREDFDKKQEDIALILNITRQQYQLYESGKREMPMHHFITLSRYYNVSLDYLAGLIDVPRKLK' A
#
# COMPACT_ATOMS: atom_id res chain seq x y z
N MET A 1 5.83 -3.99 -12.22
CA MET A 1 5.86 -2.72 -11.43
C MET A 1 6.34 -3.02 -10.02
N TYR A 2 7.16 -2.14 -9.47
CA TYR A 2 7.57 -2.29 -8.08
C TYR A 2 6.41 -1.98 -7.15
N TYR A 3 6.31 -2.72 -6.04
CA TYR A 3 5.18 -2.57 -5.12
C TYR A 3 5.08 -1.16 -4.53
N TYR A 4 6.21 -0.49 -4.28
CA TYR A 4 6.18 0.84 -3.68
C TYR A 4 5.56 1.87 -4.64
N GLN A 5 5.70 1.70 -5.94
CA GLN A 5 5.01 2.53 -6.93
C GLN A 5 3.50 2.30 -6.86
N ARG A 6 3.09 1.03 -6.73
CA ARG A 6 1.68 0.66 -6.60
C ARG A 6 1.07 1.23 -5.32
N LEU A 7 1.83 1.23 -4.21
CA LEU A 7 1.35 1.80 -2.95
C LEU A 7 0.98 3.27 -3.11
N LYS A 8 1.83 4.03 -3.79
CA LYS A 8 1.58 5.44 -4.05
C LYS A 8 0.36 5.61 -4.97
N ASP A 9 0.31 4.84 -6.05
CA ASP A 9 -0.77 4.96 -7.04
C ASP A 9 -2.14 4.68 -6.42
N ILE A 10 -2.27 3.60 -5.66
CA ILE A 10 -3.55 3.25 -5.07
C ILE A 10 -3.94 4.23 -3.95
N ARG A 11 -2.97 4.72 -3.19
CA ARG A 11 -3.23 5.74 -2.19
C ARG A 11 -3.80 7.00 -2.83
N GLU A 12 -3.19 7.45 -3.92
CA GLU A 12 -3.66 8.64 -4.65
C GLU A 12 -5.03 8.40 -5.28
N ASP A 13 -5.28 7.21 -5.79
CA ASP A 13 -6.59 6.84 -6.35
C ASP A 13 -7.70 6.94 -5.30
N PHE A 14 -7.38 6.70 -4.04
CA PHE A 14 -8.33 6.80 -2.94
C PHE A 14 -8.34 8.17 -2.28
N ASP A 15 -7.64 9.15 -2.84
CA ASP A 15 -7.53 10.53 -2.32
C ASP A 15 -7.03 10.57 -0.88
N LYS A 16 -6.07 9.71 -0.54
CA LYS A 16 -5.50 9.64 0.80
C LYS A 16 -4.11 10.23 0.83
N LYS A 17 -3.76 10.80 1.99
CA LYS A 17 -2.41 11.30 2.25
C LYS A 17 -1.58 10.19 2.89
N GLN A 18 -0.24 10.33 2.85
CA GLN A 18 0.65 9.37 3.50
C GLN A 18 0.33 9.23 4.99
N GLU A 19 0.02 10.33 5.67
CA GLU A 19 -0.31 10.29 7.09
C GLU A 19 -1.59 9.50 7.37
N ASP A 20 -2.56 9.50 6.45
CA ASP A 20 -3.78 8.72 6.60
C ASP A 20 -3.48 7.22 6.59
N ILE A 21 -2.63 6.81 5.66
CA ILE A 21 -2.25 5.38 5.55
C ILE A 21 -1.36 4.97 6.73
N ALA A 22 -0.45 5.84 7.14
CA ALA A 22 0.39 5.58 8.32
C ALA A 22 -0.47 5.33 9.56
N LEU A 23 -1.53 6.11 9.72
CA LEU A 23 -2.44 5.95 10.83
C LEU A 23 -3.14 4.58 10.79
N ILE A 24 -3.58 4.16 9.59
CA ILE A 24 -4.20 2.84 9.39
C ILE A 24 -3.25 1.72 9.77
N LEU A 25 -1.97 1.88 9.43
CA LEU A 25 -0.93 0.89 9.72
C LEU A 25 -0.36 1.00 11.14
N ASN A 26 -0.77 2.03 11.89
CA ASN A 26 -0.26 2.31 13.23
C ASN A 26 1.25 2.52 13.25
N ILE A 27 1.75 3.28 12.28
CA ILE A 27 3.15 3.65 12.16
C ILE A 27 3.25 5.17 11.95
N THR A 28 4.46 5.71 11.96
CA THR A 28 4.67 7.13 11.68
C THR A 28 4.61 7.40 10.18
N ARG A 29 4.29 8.65 9.81
CA ARG A 29 4.32 9.06 8.42
C ARG A 29 5.70 8.85 7.80
N GLN A 30 6.76 9.11 8.57
CA GLN A 30 8.14 8.92 8.11
C GLN A 30 8.42 7.46 7.77
N GLN A 31 7.94 6.52 8.58
CA GLN A 31 8.08 5.09 8.29
C GLN A 31 7.34 4.71 7.02
N TYR A 32 6.11 5.18 6.86
CA TYR A 32 5.34 4.88 5.67
C TYR A 32 6.00 5.46 4.42
N GLN A 33 6.54 6.68 4.53
CA GLN A 33 7.24 7.34 3.42
C GLN A 33 8.42 6.52 2.93
N LEU A 34 9.14 5.85 3.84
CA LEU A 34 10.24 4.97 3.47
C LEU A 34 9.77 3.78 2.64
N TYR A 35 8.58 3.25 2.94
CA TYR A 35 7.99 2.16 2.15
C TYR A 35 7.60 2.64 0.75
N GLU A 36 6.94 3.78 0.66
CA GLU A 36 6.49 4.32 -0.62
C GLU A 36 7.63 4.77 -1.53
N SER A 37 8.75 5.18 -0.94
CA SER A 37 9.93 5.59 -1.70
C SER A 37 10.83 4.43 -2.11
N GLY A 38 10.55 3.22 -1.62
CA GLY A 38 11.36 2.04 -1.90
C GLY A 38 12.63 1.95 -1.09
N LYS A 39 12.85 2.86 -0.13
CA LYS A 39 14.05 2.86 0.70
C LYS A 39 14.03 1.79 1.77
N ARG A 40 12.86 1.30 2.14
CA ARG A 40 12.69 0.24 3.12
C ARG A 40 11.58 -0.69 2.65
N GLU A 41 11.80 -1.99 2.82
CA GLU A 41 10.86 -3.01 2.43
C GLU A 41 9.69 -3.06 3.40
N MET A 42 8.45 -3.05 2.86
CA MET A 42 7.26 -3.09 3.70
C MET A 42 6.98 -4.52 4.17
N PRO A 43 6.79 -4.73 5.48
CA PRO A 43 6.46 -6.06 5.99
C PRO A 43 5.14 -6.61 5.45
N MET A 44 5.04 -7.93 5.36
CA MET A 44 3.85 -8.61 4.83
C MET A 44 2.58 -8.25 5.60
N HIS A 45 2.65 -8.08 6.93
CA HIS A 45 1.45 -7.77 7.70
C HIS A 45 0.85 -6.40 7.32
N HIS A 46 1.66 -5.46 6.85
CA HIS A 46 1.17 -4.19 6.34
C HIS A 46 0.50 -4.37 4.97
N PHE A 47 1.04 -5.25 4.12
CA PHE A 47 0.39 -5.59 2.85
C PHE A 47 -1.00 -6.18 3.10
N ILE A 48 -1.13 -7.07 4.07
CA ILE A 48 -2.40 -7.69 4.42
C ILE A 48 -3.40 -6.64 4.90
N THR A 49 -2.97 -5.73 5.77
CA THR A 49 -3.82 -4.65 6.27
C THR A 49 -4.31 -3.77 5.13
N LEU A 50 -3.41 -3.35 4.23
CA LEU A 50 -3.77 -2.48 3.12
C LEU A 50 -4.61 -3.21 2.07
N SER A 51 -4.36 -4.49 1.84
CA SER A 51 -5.19 -5.31 0.96
C SER A 51 -6.65 -5.30 1.43
N ARG A 52 -6.87 -5.44 2.72
CA ARG A 52 -8.21 -5.37 3.30
C ARG A 52 -8.80 -3.96 3.24
N TYR A 53 -7.99 -2.97 3.55
CA TYR A 53 -8.44 -1.58 3.54
C TYR A 53 -8.88 -1.13 2.15
N TYR A 54 -8.07 -1.42 1.13
CA TYR A 54 -8.37 -1.04 -0.25
C TYR A 54 -9.30 -2.04 -0.94
N ASN A 55 -9.53 -3.20 -0.34
CA ASN A 55 -10.33 -4.30 -0.90
C ASN A 55 -9.76 -4.75 -2.26
N VAL A 56 -8.47 -4.98 -2.31
CA VAL A 56 -7.77 -5.47 -3.50
C VAL A 56 -6.88 -6.66 -3.13
N SER A 57 -6.55 -7.49 -4.11
CA SER A 57 -5.70 -8.65 -3.88
C SER A 57 -4.28 -8.25 -3.53
N LEU A 58 -3.57 -9.12 -2.82
CA LEU A 58 -2.15 -8.93 -2.54
C LEU A 58 -1.33 -8.88 -3.84
N ASP A 59 -1.71 -9.65 -4.84
CA ASP A 59 -1.02 -9.66 -6.14
C ASP A 59 -1.04 -8.29 -6.78
N TYR A 60 -2.18 -7.62 -6.75
CA TYR A 60 -2.30 -6.27 -7.29
C TYR A 60 -1.46 -5.30 -6.47
N LEU A 61 -1.59 -5.37 -5.15
CA LEU A 61 -0.89 -4.45 -4.25
C LEU A 61 0.63 -4.61 -4.35
N ALA A 62 1.10 -5.84 -4.57
CA ALA A 62 2.53 -6.12 -4.73
C ALA A 62 3.06 -5.79 -6.13
N GLY A 63 2.19 -5.37 -7.06
CA GLY A 63 2.60 -5.02 -8.40
C GLY A 63 2.79 -6.19 -9.35
N LEU A 64 2.32 -7.39 -8.97
CA LEU A 64 2.46 -8.58 -9.80
C LEU A 64 1.45 -8.62 -10.94
N ILE A 65 0.30 -7.97 -10.77
CA ILE A 65 -0.73 -7.83 -11.79
C ILE A 65 -1.14 -6.37 -11.89
N ASP A 66 -1.65 -5.96 -13.05
CA ASP A 66 -1.99 -4.55 -13.31
C ASP A 66 -3.48 -4.24 -13.17
N VAL A 67 -4.31 -5.27 -13.01
CA VAL A 67 -5.77 -5.10 -12.88
C VAL A 67 -6.14 -5.43 -11.43
N PRO A 68 -6.79 -4.49 -10.71
CA PRO A 68 -7.18 -4.75 -9.34
C PRO A 68 -8.22 -5.86 -9.27
N ARG A 69 -8.00 -6.80 -8.35
CA ARG A 69 -8.96 -7.86 -8.04
C ARG A 69 -9.46 -7.63 -6.63
N LYS A 70 -10.78 -7.62 -6.48
CA LYS A 70 -11.39 -7.43 -5.17
C LYS A 70 -11.26 -8.70 -4.35
N LEU A 71 -11.13 -8.53 -3.03
CA LEU A 71 -11.12 -9.65 -2.09
C LEU A 71 -12.51 -10.27 -1.93
N LYS A 72 -13.53 -9.47 -2.15
CA LYS A 72 -14.93 -9.90 -1.99
C LYS A 72 -15.76 -9.41 -3.14
#